data_2a1e6fe2c02891fff17dac844fb1228d
#
_entry.id   2a1e6fe2c02891fff17dac844fb1228d
#
_cell.length_a   1.000
_cell.length_b   1.000
_cell.length_c   1.000
_cell.angle_alpha   90.00
_cell.angle_beta   90.00
_cell.angle_gamma   90.00
#
_symmetry.space_group_name_H-M   'P 1'
#
loop_
_entity.id
_entity.type
_entity.pdbx_description
1 polymer ?
#
loop_
_entity_poly.entity_id
_entity_poly.type
_entity_poly.pdbx_seq_one_letter_code
_entity_poly.pdbx_strand_id
1 'polypeptide(L)'
;MHRSVTICGELMSRTGTYRGLLTHIEGGRVEFSAGTRLRGQGNMRLRDTGINWLTDRIKLTYEMADGESIPLGVWLPTAPTVTRTGNGESLEVDLLTPLVVLDEDCVSRPYSVGEGTIVTSAVTALITSTGETRVQATHSQARTSSTLTWDAGTPKLTIINELLQSINYWALFVDGLGFFRVEPYYPPAARSPVREFTDGETSIRLPEMRREQDVTGVPNKVVLVGQAEGDKPALTSEATNTSDDSPFSYQSRGRWVTYVETGVEATDQQVLDQLARRKLIERSTPSATIEITHLPVPLAPNDVVELNYDGTLRRAVVTKWALDLKPTALTATTLREVVKL
;
A
#
# COMPACT_ATOMS: atom_id res chain seq x y z
N MET A 1 14.60 -14.29 -28.06
CA MET A 1 15.49 -14.65 -26.92
C MET A 1 14.61 -15.21 -25.79
N HIS A 2 14.77 -16.48 -25.46
CA HIS A 2 14.13 -17.03 -24.26
C HIS A 2 14.88 -16.45 -23.05
N ARG A 3 14.26 -15.48 -22.37
CA ARG A 3 14.75 -15.05 -21.06
C ARG A 3 14.45 -16.18 -20.09
N SER A 4 15.46 -16.86 -19.58
CA SER A 4 15.21 -17.77 -18.46
C SER A 4 14.91 -16.91 -17.23
N VAL A 5 13.81 -17.22 -16.58
CA VAL A 5 13.33 -16.54 -15.39
C VAL A 5 13.20 -17.57 -14.29
N THR A 6 13.53 -17.18 -13.07
CA THR A 6 13.39 -18.04 -11.90
C THR A 6 12.66 -17.29 -10.80
N ILE A 7 11.73 -17.98 -10.13
CA ILE A 7 11.18 -17.51 -8.86
C ILE A 7 12.09 -18.05 -7.76
N CYS A 8 12.76 -17.16 -7.06
CA CYS A 8 13.64 -17.49 -5.96
C CYS A 8 12.93 -17.24 -4.62
N GLY A 9 12.99 -18.23 -3.73
CA GLY A 9 12.49 -18.13 -2.37
C GLY A 9 13.62 -18.29 -1.35
N GLU A 10 13.77 -17.34 -0.45
CA GLU A 10 14.74 -17.39 0.64
C GLU A 10 14.02 -17.43 1.99
N LEU A 11 14.41 -18.39 2.84
CA LEU A 11 14.02 -18.37 4.24
C LEU A 11 14.87 -17.37 5.01
N MET A 12 14.22 -16.58 5.86
CA MET A 12 14.89 -15.61 6.71
C MET A 12 14.22 -15.51 8.08
N SER A 13 15.00 -15.05 9.05
CA SER A 13 14.48 -14.71 10.36
C SER A 13 13.66 -13.40 10.31
N ARG A 14 12.96 -13.11 11.39
CA ARG A 14 12.26 -11.83 11.57
C ARG A 14 13.18 -10.61 11.44
N THR A 15 14.43 -10.74 11.87
CA THR A 15 15.44 -9.66 11.78
C THR A 15 16.11 -9.56 10.40
N GLY A 16 15.74 -10.44 9.45
CA GLY A 16 16.28 -10.44 8.09
C GLY A 16 17.52 -11.30 7.89
N THR A 17 17.90 -12.12 8.88
CA THR A 17 19.02 -13.06 8.72
C THR A 17 18.62 -14.21 7.80
N TYR A 18 19.42 -14.46 6.76
CA TYR A 18 19.25 -15.60 5.86
C TYR A 18 19.36 -16.93 6.60
N ARG A 19 18.49 -17.90 6.26
CA ARG A 19 18.41 -19.23 6.86
C ARG A 19 18.49 -20.38 5.87
N GLY A 20 18.16 -20.15 4.60
CA GLY A 20 18.18 -21.18 3.56
C GLY A 20 17.42 -20.79 2.32
N LEU A 21 17.49 -21.62 1.30
CA LEU A 21 16.73 -21.47 0.04
C LEU A 21 15.53 -22.42 0.03
N LEU A 22 14.46 -21.96 -0.58
CA LEU A 22 13.36 -22.81 -1.04
C LEU A 22 13.71 -23.29 -2.45
N THR A 23 13.78 -24.61 -2.63
CA THR A 23 14.25 -25.21 -3.87
C THR A 23 13.12 -25.77 -4.73
N HIS A 24 11.95 -25.96 -4.17
CA HIS A 24 10.82 -26.61 -4.83
C HIS A 24 9.52 -25.81 -4.72
N ILE A 25 9.53 -24.57 -5.23
CA ILE A 25 8.33 -23.75 -5.39
C ILE A 25 7.57 -24.27 -6.62
N GLU A 26 6.37 -24.80 -6.41
CA GLU A 26 5.53 -25.36 -7.49
C GLU A 26 4.65 -24.29 -8.15
N GLY A 27 4.40 -23.16 -7.49
CA GLY A 27 3.59 -22.07 -7.97
C GLY A 27 2.89 -21.34 -6.84
N GLY A 28 1.94 -20.50 -7.21
CA GLY A 28 1.19 -19.64 -6.31
C GLY A 28 0.96 -18.27 -6.92
N ARG A 29 0.58 -17.32 -6.10
CA ARG A 29 0.32 -15.94 -6.50
C ARG A 29 0.64 -14.99 -5.35
N VAL A 30 1.21 -13.84 -5.67
CA VAL A 30 1.37 -12.73 -4.73
C VAL A 30 0.64 -11.50 -5.26
N GLU A 31 0.07 -10.74 -4.35
CA GLU A 31 -0.71 -9.56 -4.65
C GLU A 31 -0.40 -8.45 -3.63
N PHE A 32 -0.20 -7.23 -4.12
CA PHE A 32 -0.17 -6.04 -3.30
C PHE A 32 -1.33 -5.11 -3.66
N SER A 33 -1.93 -4.50 -2.64
CA SER A 33 -3.08 -3.61 -2.81
C SER A 33 -3.02 -2.46 -1.80
N ALA A 34 -3.03 -1.23 -2.29
CA ALA A 34 -3.06 -0.03 -1.45
C ALA A 34 -4.35 0.09 -0.63
N GLY A 35 -5.44 -0.54 -1.07
CA GLY A 35 -6.77 -0.44 -0.46
C GLY A 35 -7.08 -1.48 0.63
N THR A 36 -6.23 -2.48 0.84
CA THR A 36 -6.45 -3.52 1.86
C THR A 36 -5.72 -3.20 3.16
N ARG A 37 -6.23 -3.72 4.28
CA ARG A 37 -5.66 -3.47 5.62
C ARG A 37 -4.21 -3.93 5.73
N LEU A 38 -3.90 -5.13 5.23
CA LEU A 38 -2.55 -5.70 5.26
C LEU A 38 -1.71 -5.36 4.02
N ARG A 39 -2.22 -4.54 3.10
CA ARG A 39 -1.55 -4.07 1.89
C ARG A 39 -1.08 -5.15 0.92
N GLY A 40 -1.36 -6.40 1.19
CA GLY A 40 -1.02 -7.52 0.33
C GLY A 40 -1.35 -8.86 0.94
N GLN A 41 -1.38 -9.86 0.07
CA GLN A 41 -1.62 -11.26 0.40
C GLN A 41 -1.06 -12.15 -0.70
N GLY A 42 -0.94 -13.42 -0.43
CA GLY A 42 -0.54 -14.39 -1.43
C GLY A 42 -0.85 -15.81 -1.00
N ASN A 43 -0.56 -16.73 -1.89
CA ASN A 43 -0.50 -18.15 -1.61
C ASN A 43 0.69 -18.77 -2.34
N MET A 44 1.15 -19.91 -1.86
CA MET A 44 2.25 -20.63 -2.47
C MET A 44 2.10 -22.12 -2.27
N ARG A 45 2.47 -22.90 -3.30
CA ARG A 45 2.64 -24.36 -3.21
C ARG A 45 4.11 -24.70 -3.31
N LEU A 46 4.57 -25.56 -2.42
CA LEU A 46 5.97 -25.97 -2.34
C LEU A 46 6.11 -27.40 -1.81
N ARG A 47 7.31 -27.97 -1.97
CA ARG A 47 7.68 -29.29 -1.41
C ARG A 47 8.84 -29.23 -0.43
N ASP A 48 9.32 -28.03 -0.14
CA ASP A 48 10.44 -27.86 0.77
C ASP A 48 10.05 -28.25 2.20
N THR A 49 11.02 -28.80 2.92
CA THR A 49 10.88 -29.20 4.31
C THR A 49 11.80 -28.36 5.21
N GLY A 50 11.61 -28.43 6.52
CA GLY A 50 12.46 -27.72 7.48
C GLY A 50 12.11 -26.25 7.67
N ILE A 51 10.95 -25.81 7.20
CA ILE A 51 10.41 -24.45 7.42
C ILE A 51 9.77 -24.42 8.80
N ASN A 52 10.15 -23.44 9.60
CA ASN A 52 9.44 -23.15 10.84
C ASN A 52 8.30 -22.14 10.56
N TRP A 53 7.09 -22.69 10.40
CA TRP A 53 5.89 -21.91 10.04
C TRP A 53 5.51 -20.81 11.03
N LEU A 54 6.06 -20.84 12.26
CA LEU A 54 5.77 -19.85 13.28
C LEU A 54 6.77 -18.69 13.29
N THR A 55 7.98 -18.89 12.79
CA THR A 55 9.07 -17.93 12.96
C THR A 55 9.79 -17.54 11.68
N ASP A 56 9.77 -18.41 10.67
CA ASP A 56 10.43 -18.11 9.41
C ASP A 56 9.59 -17.17 8.56
N ARG A 57 10.30 -16.37 7.77
CA ARG A 57 9.72 -15.53 6.72
C ARG A 57 10.25 -15.99 5.38
N ILE A 58 9.45 -15.78 4.36
CA ILE A 58 9.77 -16.12 2.99
C ILE A 58 9.97 -14.83 2.21
N LYS A 59 11.19 -14.58 1.77
CA LYS A 59 11.48 -13.52 0.79
C LYS A 59 11.34 -14.12 -0.60
N LEU A 60 10.48 -13.55 -1.42
CA LEU A 60 10.29 -13.94 -2.81
C LEU A 60 10.91 -12.91 -3.74
N THR A 61 11.59 -13.41 -4.79
CA THR A 61 12.24 -12.60 -5.80
C THR A 61 11.99 -13.20 -7.19
N TYR A 62 11.69 -12.35 -8.15
CA TYR A 62 11.63 -12.71 -9.56
C TYR A 62 12.98 -12.36 -10.18
N GLU A 63 13.76 -13.37 -10.56
CA GLU A 63 15.10 -13.19 -11.11
C GLU A 63 15.08 -13.39 -12.63
N MET A 64 15.67 -12.43 -13.35
CA MET A 64 15.81 -12.44 -14.79
C MET A 64 17.21 -12.93 -15.19
N ALA A 65 17.32 -13.51 -16.38
CA ALA A 65 18.59 -14.10 -16.87
C ALA A 65 19.73 -13.07 -17.05
N ASP A 66 19.41 -11.81 -17.16
CA ASP A 66 20.36 -10.69 -17.26
C ASP A 66 20.90 -10.25 -15.88
N GLY A 67 20.48 -10.89 -14.81
CA GLY A 67 20.89 -10.58 -13.44
C GLY A 67 20.02 -9.52 -12.75
N GLU A 68 19.05 -8.94 -13.45
CA GLU A 68 18.08 -8.07 -12.79
C GLU A 68 17.13 -8.91 -11.91
N SER A 69 16.79 -8.35 -10.77
CA SER A 69 15.87 -9.01 -9.82
C SER A 69 14.79 -8.04 -9.35
N ILE A 70 13.56 -8.56 -9.26
CA ILE A 70 12.40 -7.81 -8.78
C ILE A 70 11.97 -8.41 -7.44
N PRO A 71 12.04 -7.67 -6.33
CA PRO A 71 11.57 -8.15 -5.04
C PRO A 71 10.03 -8.28 -5.06
N LEU A 72 9.54 -9.48 -4.75
CA LEU A 72 8.12 -9.80 -4.68
C LEU A 72 7.57 -9.76 -3.25
N GLY A 73 8.35 -9.31 -2.29
CA GLY A 73 7.95 -9.15 -0.90
C GLY A 73 8.61 -10.13 0.05
N VAL A 74 8.46 -9.80 1.34
CA VAL A 74 8.78 -10.68 2.47
C VAL A 74 7.46 -11.05 3.13
N TRP A 75 7.24 -12.33 3.32
CA TRP A 75 5.95 -12.88 3.69
C TRP A 75 6.05 -13.72 4.96
N LEU A 76 4.99 -13.70 5.76
CA LEU A 76 4.76 -14.66 6.84
C LEU A 76 3.89 -15.78 6.29
N PRO A 77 4.40 -17.02 6.22
CA PRO A 77 3.58 -18.16 5.81
C PRO A 77 2.64 -18.57 6.94
N THR A 78 1.43 -19.01 6.60
CA THR A 78 0.54 -19.69 7.55
C THR A 78 0.94 -21.15 7.73
N ALA A 79 0.26 -21.86 8.63
CA ALA A 79 0.42 -23.32 8.73
C ALA A 79 -0.03 -23.98 7.42
N PRO A 80 0.75 -24.94 6.89
CA PRO A 80 0.46 -25.53 5.59
C PRO A 80 -0.73 -26.49 5.62
N THR A 81 -1.48 -26.50 4.52
CA THR A 81 -2.33 -27.63 4.15
C THR A 81 -1.47 -28.65 3.41
N VAL A 82 -1.42 -29.87 3.90
CA VAL A 82 -0.61 -30.95 3.32
C VAL A 82 -1.46 -31.82 2.42
N THR A 83 -1.11 -31.91 1.14
CA THR A 83 -1.73 -32.82 0.19
C THR A 83 -0.74 -33.93 -0.19
N ARG A 84 -1.12 -35.19 0.04
CA ARG A 84 -0.34 -36.38 -0.35
C ARG A 84 -0.91 -36.97 -1.63
N THR A 85 -0.05 -37.15 -2.60
CA THR A 85 -0.37 -37.85 -3.86
C THR A 85 0.65 -38.95 -4.13
N GLY A 86 0.42 -39.76 -5.18
CA GLY A 86 1.40 -40.74 -5.61
C GLY A 86 2.77 -40.18 -5.99
N ASN A 87 2.86 -38.86 -6.21
CA ASN A 87 4.10 -38.16 -6.56
C ASN A 87 4.75 -37.41 -5.35
N GLY A 88 4.29 -37.68 -4.12
CA GLY A 88 4.82 -37.08 -2.90
C GLY A 88 3.87 -36.13 -2.22
N GLU A 89 4.41 -35.38 -1.27
CA GLU A 89 3.68 -34.34 -0.51
C GLU A 89 3.85 -32.96 -1.17
N SER A 90 2.77 -32.20 -1.24
CA SER A 90 2.75 -30.80 -1.61
C SER A 90 2.14 -30.01 -0.46
N LEU A 91 2.77 -28.89 -0.12
CA LEU A 91 2.37 -27.98 0.93
C LEU A 91 1.73 -26.73 0.29
N GLU A 92 0.52 -26.39 0.69
CA GLU A 92 -0.14 -25.17 0.30
C GLU A 92 -0.22 -24.24 1.51
N VAL A 93 0.28 -23.00 1.36
CA VAL A 93 0.37 -22.00 2.42
C VAL A 93 -0.18 -20.65 1.94
N ASP A 94 -0.86 -19.95 2.82
CA ASP A 94 -1.16 -18.54 2.59
C ASP A 94 0.04 -17.70 3.04
N LEU A 95 0.19 -16.55 2.38
CA LEU A 95 1.27 -15.59 2.60
C LEU A 95 0.66 -14.27 3.07
N LEU A 96 1.07 -13.82 4.26
CA LEU A 96 0.64 -12.56 4.87
C LEU A 96 1.80 -11.57 4.86
N THR A 97 1.50 -10.29 4.69
CA THR A 97 2.54 -9.27 4.83
C THR A 97 2.96 -9.11 6.30
N PRO A 98 4.17 -8.59 6.60
CA PRO A 98 4.61 -8.33 7.96
C PRO A 98 3.70 -7.39 8.77
N LEU A 99 2.79 -6.67 8.13
CA LEU A 99 1.78 -5.84 8.82
C LEU A 99 0.87 -6.66 9.73
N VAL A 100 0.69 -7.96 9.45
CA VAL A 100 -0.11 -8.85 10.31
C VAL A 100 0.39 -8.88 11.74
N VAL A 101 1.70 -8.77 11.97
CA VAL A 101 2.29 -8.74 13.31
C VAL A 101 1.78 -7.55 14.13
N LEU A 102 1.55 -6.41 13.48
CA LEU A 102 1.01 -5.21 14.12
C LEU A 102 -0.52 -5.24 14.21
N ASP A 103 -1.16 -6.00 13.34
CA ASP A 103 -2.61 -6.14 13.31
C ASP A 103 -3.12 -7.12 14.37
N GLU A 104 -2.37 -8.18 14.63
CA GLU A 104 -2.67 -9.18 15.66
C GLU A 104 -2.22 -8.75 17.05
N ASP A 105 -1.17 -7.92 17.18
CA ASP A 105 -0.68 -7.42 18.46
C ASP A 105 -1.53 -6.22 18.92
N CYS A 106 -2.51 -6.52 19.77
CA CYS A 106 -3.40 -5.53 20.37
C CYS A 106 -2.86 -5.03 21.70
N VAL A 107 -3.14 -3.77 22.04
CA VAL A 107 -2.80 -3.24 23.37
C VAL A 107 -3.64 -3.92 24.45
N SER A 108 -3.02 -4.44 25.50
CA SER A 108 -3.70 -5.20 26.55
C SER A 108 -4.41 -4.33 27.60
N ARG A 109 -4.17 -3.04 27.57
CA ARG A 109 -4.74 -2.01 28.44
C ARG A 109 -4.88 -0.71 27.66
N PRO A 110 -5.66 0.29 28.14
CA PRO A 110 -5.72 1.59 27.46
C PRO A 110 -4.30 2.13 27.22
N TYR A 111 -4.05 2.50 25.98
CA TYR A 111 -2.75 3.02 25.53
C TYR A 111 -2.90 4.49 25.18
N SER A 112 -2.01 5.33 25.70
CA SER A 112 -2.06 6.77 25.46
C SER A 112 -0.73 7.29 24.92
N VAL A 113 -0.85 8.22 23.96
CA VAL A 113 0.27 9.05 23.47
C VAL A 113 0.00 10.46 23.95
N GLY A 114 0.87 10.97 24.83
CA GLY A 114 0.70 12.29 25.46
C GLY A 114 0.85 13.42 24.47
N GLU A 115 0.23 14.56 24.79
CA GLU A 115 0.40 15.83 24.06
C GLU A 115 1.90 16.18 23.91
N GLY A 116 2.28 16.74 22.78
CA GLY A 116 3.65 17.15 22.47
C GLY A 116 4.60 16.01 22.09
N THR A 117 4.11 14.76 21.99
CA THR A 117 4.91 13.62 21.55
C THR A 117 5.21 13.69 20.07
N ILE A 118 6.46 13.47 19.65
CA ILE A 118 6.83 13.37 18.22
C ILE A 118 6.16 12.14 17.63
N VAL A 119 5.27 12.33 16.67
CA VAL A 119 4.42 11.27 16.11
C VAL A 119 5.23 10.17 15.46
N THR A 120 6.24 10.48 14.64
CA THR A 120 7.08 9.45 13.99
C THR A 120 7.89 8.62 14.99
N SER A 121 8.25 9.19 16.14
CA SER A 121 8.92 8.45 17.21
C SER A 121 7.97 7.48 17.92
N ALA A 122 6.73 7.89 18.19
CA ALA A 122 5.71 7.02 18.77
C ALA A 122 5.38 5.85 17.83
N VAL A 123 5.24 6.12 16.52
CA VAL A 123 5.02 5.09 15.50
C VAL A 123 6.16 4.09 15.47
N THR A 124 7.42 4.56 15.41
CA THR A 124 8.59 3.67 15.41
C THR A 124 8.66 2.83 16.68
N ALA A 125 8.36 3.41 17.86
CA ALA A 125 8.33 2.70 19.13
C ALA A 125 7.25 1.60 19.13
N LEU A 126 6.06 1.86 18.60
CA LEU A 126 5.01 0.85 18.46
C LEU A 126 5.43 -0.31 17.55
N ILE A 127 6.05 -0.03 16.39
CA ILE A 127 6.55 -1.06 15.48
C ILE A 127 7.62 -1.91 16.19
N THR A 128 8.62 -1.26 16.81
CA THR A 128 9.72 -1.98 17.46
C THR A 128 9.29 -2.75 18.70
N SER A 129 8.20 -2.32 19.37
CA SER A 129 7.66 -3.03 20.53
C SER A 129 7.17 -4.44 20.22
N THR A 130 6.86 -4.74 18.94
CA THR A 130 6.53 -6.10 18.49
C THR A 130 7.75 -6.95 18.18
N GLY A 131 8.96 -6.38 18.30
CA GLY A 131 10.24 -7.00 17.93
C GLY A 131 10.62 -6.85 16.47
N GLU A 132 9.87 -6.04 15.70
CA GLU A 132 10.24 -5.67 14.32
C GLU A 132 11.31 -4.60 14.34
N THR A 133 12.41 -4.83 13.60
CA THR A 133 13.57 -3.92 13.57
C THR A 133 13.82 -3.31 12.20
N ARG A 134 13.17 -3.83 11.15
CA ARG A 134 13.36 -3.38 9.77
C ARG A 134 12.43 -2.20 9.47
N VAL A 135 12.74 -1.04 10.03
CA VAL A 135 11.96 0.19 9.88
C VAL A 135 12.77 1.24 9.12
N GLN A 136 12.17 1.82 8.09
CA GLN A 136 12.68 2.99 7.39
C GLN A 136 11.68 4.12 7.56
N ALA A 137 12.02 5.10 8.39
CA ALA A 137 11.14 6.21 8.71
C ALA A 137 11.72 7.54 8.22
N THR A 138 10.92 8.28 7.47
CA THR A 138 11.14 9.71 7.25
C THR A 138 10.69 10.45 8.51
N HIS A 139 11.61 10.99 9.28
CA HIS A 139 11.31 11.66 10.53
C HIS A 139 10.59 12.99 10.31
N SER A 140 9.62 13.28 11.18
CA SER A 140 8.92 14.57 11.26
C SER A 140 9.10 15.17 12.65
N GLN A 141 9.06 16.50 12.73
CA GLN A 141 9.00 17.23 14.01
C GLN A 141 7.55 17.44 14.48
N ALA A 142 6.56 16.98 13.70
CA ALA A 142 5.16 17.08 14.06
C ALA A 142 4.86 16.35 15.36
N ARG A 143 4.08 17.02 16.23
CA ARG A 143 3.75 16.53 17.57
C ARG A 143 2.25 16.38 17.70
N THR A 144 1.82 15.49 18.59
CA THR A 144 0.42 15.39 18.98
C THR A 144 -0.07 16.71 19.59
N SER A 145 -1.24 17.18 19.16
CA SER A 145 -1.90 18.41 19.66
C SER A 145 -2.56 18.18 21.03
N SER A 146 -2.92 16.95 21.31
CA SER A 146 -3.58 16.51 22.56
C SER A 146 -3.12 15.11 22.95
N THR A 147 -3.56 14.65 24.11
CA THR A 147 -3.35 13.26 24.51
C THR A 147 -4.36 12.36 23.77
N LEU A 148 -3.86 11.48 22.93
CA LEU A 148 -4.65 10.49 22.22
C LEU A 148 -4.69 9.20 23.01
N THR A 149 -5.86 8.57 23.12
CA THR A 149 -6.03 7.34 23.90
C THR A 149 -6.84 6.31 23.13
N TRP A 150 -6.39 5.07 23.18
CA TRP A 150 -7.04 3.92 22.56
C TRP A 150 -7.38 2.88 23.61
N ASP A 151 -8.53 2.24 23.46
CA ASP A 151 -9.01 1.21 24.36
C ASP A 151 -8.18 -0.08 24.27
N ALA A 152 -8.20 -0.86 25.35
CA ALA A 152 -7.66 -2.20 25.36
C ALA A 152 -8.30 -3.04 24.23
N GLY A 153 -7.49 -3.85 23.55
CA GLY A 153 -7.91 -4.63 22.38
C GLY A 153 -7.74 -3.91 21.04
N THR A 154 -7.32 -2.64 21.03
CA THR A 154 -7.01 -1.94 19.78
C THR A 154 -5.73 -2.48 19.15
N PRO A 155 -5.74 -2.92 17.86
CA PRO A 155 -4.54 -3.33 17.16
C PRO A 155 -3.52 -2.20 17.04
N LYS A 156 -2.23 -2.51 17.22
CA LYS A 156 -1.15 -1.52 17.04
C LYS A 156 -1.13 -0.92 15.64
N LEU A 157 -1.49 -1.70 14.61
CA LEU A 157 -1.60 -1.19 13.23
C LEU A 157 -2.64 -0.08 13.11
N THR A 158 -3.77 -0.17 13.83
CA THR A 158 -4.79 0.87 13.86
C THR A 158 -4.23 2.14 14.48
N ILE A 159 -3.62 2.04 15.67
CA ILE A 159 -3.00 3.17 16.38
C ILE A 159 -1.95 3.86 15.50
N ILE A 160 -1.08 3.08 14.86
CA ILE A 160 -0.04 3.58 13.96
C ILE A 160 -0.64 4.35 12.78
N ASN A 161 -1.67 3.79 12.15
CA ASN A 161 -2.29 4.44 10.98
C ASN A 161 -3.01 5.75 11.34
N GLU A 162 -3.67 5.82 12.50
CA GLU A 162 -4.29 7.04 12.99
C GLU A 162 -3.23 8.11 13.33
N LEU A 163 -2.13 7.71 14.00
CA LEU A 163 -1.00 8.61 14.24
C LEU A 163 -0.38 9.13 12.94
N LEU A 164 -0.18 8.28 11.94
CA LEU A 164 0.35 8.68 10.64
C LEU A 164 -0.60 9.61 9.88
N GLN A 165 -1.91 9.35 9.96
CA GLN A 165 -2.92 10.22 9.39
C GLN A 165 -2.89 11.61 10.01
N SER A 166 -2.72 11.72 11.35
CA SER A 166 -2.70 13.00 12.05
C SER A 166 -1.58 13.96 11.62
N ILE A 167 -0.58 13.47 10.90
CA ILE A 167 0.53 14.25 10.32
C ILE A 167 0.60 14.16 8.79
N ASN A 168 -0.50 13.75 8.14
CA ASN A 168 -0.60 13.56 6.69
C ASN A 168 0.50 12.67 6.09
N TYR A 169 0.77 11.54 6.74
CA TYR A 169 1.63 10.49 6.21
C TYR A 169 0.80 9.41 5.50
N TRP A 170 1.46 8.58 4.68
CA TRP A 170 0.86 7.35 4.19
C TRP A 170 0.52 6.43 5.37
N ALA A 171 -0.59 5.69 5.25
CA ALA A 171 -0.78 4.56 6.15
C ALA A 171 0.38 3.58 6.00
N LEU A 172 0.81 2.97 7.10
CA LEU A 172 1.96 2.08 7.15
C LEU A 172 1.89 1.00 6.06
N PHE A 173 3.00 0.76 5.40
CA PHE A 173 3.15 -0.32 4.44
C PHE A 173 4.53 -0.98 4.57
N VAL A 174 4.68 -2.14 3.94
CA VAL A 174 5.94 -2.86 3.87
C VAL A 174 6.37 -2.90 2.41
N ASP A 175 7.63 -2.54 2.13
CA ASP A 175 8.17 -2.58 0.78
C ASP A 175 8.55 -4.01 0.34
N GLY A 176 8.91 -4.18 -0.94
CA GLY A 176 9.29 -5.46 -1.52
C GLY A 176 10.50 -6.12 -0.84
N LEU A 177 11.29 -5.37 -0.10
CA LEU A 177 12.43 -5.86 0.66
C LEU A 177 12.08 -6.19 2.12
N GLY A 178 10.85 -5.93 2.56
CA GLY A 178 10.36 -6.22 3.91
C GLY A 178 10.66 -5.15 4.94
N PHE A 179 10.91 -3.90 4.54
CA PHE A 179 11.01 -2.77 5.46
C PHE A 179 9.66 -2.13 5.70
N PHE A 180 9.32 -1.88 6.95
CA PHE A 180 8.20 -1.03 7.33
C PHE A 180 8.51 0.42 6.95
N ARG A 181 7.66 1.03 6.12
CA ARG A 181 7.86 2.36 5.54
C ARG A 181 6.97 3.38 6.22
N VAL A 182 7.59 4.37 6.83
CA VAL A 182 6.93 5.53 7.45
C VAL A 182 7.27 6.76 6.62
N GLU A 183 6.34 7.20 5.76
CA GLU A 183 6.61 8.22 4.74
C GLU A 183 5.52 9.28 4.65
N PRO A 184 5.90 10.56 4.40
CA PRO A 184 4.93 11.63 4.18
C PRO A 184 4.13 11.39 2.89
N TYR A 185 2.88 11.83 2.90
CA TYR A 185 2.06 11.83 1.70
C TYR A 185 2.50 12.94 0.74
N TYR A 186 2.71 12.57 -0.51
CA TYR A 186 2.89 13.52 -1.61
C TYR A 186 1.79 13.29 -2.65
N PRO A 187 1.10 14.37 -3.12
CA PRO A 187 0.09 14.26 -4.16
C PRO A 187 0.66 13.57 -5.41
N PRO A 188 -0.07 12.63 -6.02
CA PRO A 188 0.42 11.90 -7.19
C PRO A 188 0.83 12.80 -8.36
N ALA A 189 0.14 13.93 -8.55
CA ALA A 189 0.48 14.91 -9.58
C ALA A 189 1.88 15.56 -9.40
N ALA A 190 2.39 15.60 -8.16
CA ALA A 190 3.70 16.19 -7.83
C ALA A 190 4.85 15.15 -7.84
N ARG A 191 4.54 13.86 -8.04
CA ARG A 191 5.54 12.78 -8.00
C ARG A 191 6.01 12.43 -9.40
N SER A 192 7.30 12.14 -9.55
CA SER A 192 7.84 11.61 -10.81
C SER A 192 7.34 10.18 -11.05
N PRO A 193 7.01 9.82 -12.28
CA PRO A 193 6.64 8.46 -12.62
C PRO A 193 7.86 7.53 -12.49
N VAL A 194 7.63 6.33 -11.93
CA VAL A 194 8.67 5.30 -11.80
C VAL A 194 8.81 4.46 -13.07
N ARG A 195 7.77 4.44 -13.89
CA ARG A 195 7.71 3.68 -15.14
C ARG A 195 6.76 4.35 -16.14
N GLU A 196 7.13 4.26 -17.42
CA GLU A 196 6.26 4.57 -18.53
C GLU A 196 5.85 3.27 -19.25
N PHE A 197 4.56 3.14 -19.54
CA PHE A 197 3.98 2.09 -20.36
C PHE A 197 3.53 2.69 -21.68
N THR A 198 4.23 2.33 -22.76
CA THR A 198 3.98 2.84 -24.11
C THR A 198 3.27 1.80 -24.98
N ASP A 199 2.69 2.26 -26.08
CA ASP A 199 2.21 1.42 -27.18
C ASP A 199 3.34 1.12 -28.18
N GLY A 200 3.14 0.13 -29.06
CA GLY A 200 4.02 -0.18 -30.17
C GLY A 200 4.90 -1.41 -29.95
N GLU A 201 5.85 -1.62 -30.85
CA GLU A 201 6.67 -2.83 -30.93
C GLU A 201 7.58 -3.05 -29.71
N THR A 202 7.95 -2.00 -29.01
CA THR A 202 8.79 -2.05 -27.82
C THR A 202 7.97 -2.08 -26.52
N SER A 203 6.65 -2.17 -26.62
CA SER A 203 5.75 -2.22 -25.49
C SER A 203 6.05 -3.42 -24.61
N ILE A 204 6.12 -3.18 -23.29
CA ILE A 204 6.20 -4.25 -22.28
C ILE A 204 4.80 -4.62 -21.73
N ARG A 205 3.75 -3.93 -22.14
CA ARG A 205 2.36 -4.25 -21.81
C ARG A 205 1.65 -4.93 -22.97
N LEU A 206 0.64 -5.71 -22.67
CA LEU A 206 -0.27 -6.23 -23.67
C LEU A 206 -1.13 -5.10 -24.23
N PRO A 207 -1.59 -5.21 -25.50
CA PRO A 207 -2.48 -4.20 -26.11
C PRO A 207 -3.82 -4.07 -25.37
N GLU A 208 -4.31 -5.18 -24.82
CA GLU A 208 -5.59 -5.24 -24.10
C GLU A 208 -5.50 -4.42 -22.82
N MET A 209 -6.50 -3.58 -22.65
CA MET A 209 -6.66 -2.71 -21.51
C MET A 209 -8.15 -2.58 -21.19
N ARG A 210 -8.49 -2.66 -19.90
CA ARG A 210 -9.84 -2.39 -19.44
C ARG A 210 -9.85 -1.05 -18.71
N ARG A 211 -10.78 -0.17 -19.07
CA ARG A 211 -11.00 1.09 -18.39
C ARG A 211 -12.44 1.18 -17.91
N GLU A 212 -12.63 1.27 -16.61
CA GLU A 212 -13.93 1.53 -15.99
C GLU A 212 -13.92 2.95 -15.41
N GLN A 213 -15.02 3.66 -15.57
CA GLN A 213 -15.20 4.97 -14.99
C GLN A 213 -16.54 5.02 -14.27
N ASP A 214 -16.53 5.10 -12.95
CA ASP A 214 -17.71 5.40 -12.15
C ASP A 214 -17.79 6.92 -11.95
N VAL A 215 -18.88 7.51 -12.40
CA VAL A 215 -19.15 8.94 -12.28
C VAL A 215 -20.15 9.26 -11.15
N THR A 216 -20.67 8.21 -10.49
CA THR A 216 -21.71 8.35 -9.48
C THR A 216 -21.12 8.75 -8.13
N GLY A 217 -21.70 9.76 -7.49
CA GLY A 217 -21.33 10.13 -6.12
C GLY A 217 -19.95 10.76 -5.93
N VAL A 218 -19.24 11.12 -7.02
CA VAL A 218 -17.92 11.76 -6.93
C VAL A 218 -18.06 13.16 -6.33
N PRO A 219 -17.45 13.42 -5.16
CA PRO A 219 -17.54 14.73 -4.52
C PRO A 219 -16.65 15.75 -5.26
N ASN A 220 -17.10 16.99 -5.28
CA ASN A 220 -16.28 18.14 -5.67
C ASN A 220 -16.08 19.13 -4.52
N LYS A 221 -16.53 18.76 -3.34
CA LYS A 221 -16.32 19.44 -2.09
C LYS A 221 -16.08 18.42 -0.99
N VAL A 222 -15.03 18.60 -0.21
CA VAL A 222 -14.74 17.82 1.00
C VAL A 222 -14.67 18.78 2.18
N VAL A 223 -15.37 18.43 3.24
CA VAL A 223 -15.35 19.14 4.52
C VAL A 223 -14.85 18.19 5.59
N LEU A 224 -13.76 18.53 6.24
CA LEU A 224 -13.24 17.81 7.39
C LEU A 224 -13.49 18.65 8.65
N VAL A 225 -13.96 17.97 9.70
CA VAL A 225 -14.18 18.55 11.02
C VAL A 225 -13.30 17.77 11.99
N GLY A 226 -12.38 18.45 12.64
CA GLY A 226 -11.51 17.89 13.66
C GLY A 226 -12.26 17.49 14.93
N GLN A 227 -11.55 16.89 15.86
CA GLN A 227 -12.11 16.66 17.20
C GLN A 227 -12.16 17.98 17.98
N ALA A 228 -13.21 18.16 18.78
CA ALA A 228 -13.28 19.26 19.73
C ALA A 228 -12.38 18.96 20.94
N GLU A 229 -11.52 19.90 21.33
CA GLU A 229 -10.64 19.78 22.48
C GLU A 229 -11.13 20.67 23.63
N GLY A 230 -11.84 20.08 24.58
CA GLY A 230 -12.41 20.81 25.71
C GLY A 230 -13.35 21.93 25.25
N ASP A 231 -13.08 23.16 25.67
CA ASP A 231 -13.86 24.35 25.27
C ASP A 231 -13.42 24.98 23.93
N LYS A 232 -12.41 24.42 23.26
CA LYS A 232 -11.97 24.91 21.95
C LYS A 232 -12.90 24.37 20.85
N PRO A 233 -13.37 25.23 19.92
CA PRO A 233 -14.15 24.75 18.79
C PRO A 233 -13.31 23.83 17.92
N ALA A 234 -13.94 22.82 17.35
CA ALA A 234 -13.30 21.92 16.42
C ALA A 234 -12.76 22.69 15.20
N LEU A 235 -11.54 22.36 14.80
CA LEU A 235 -10.96 22.85 13.54
C LEU A 235 -11.83 22.35 12.37
N THR A 236 -12.00 23.17 11.35
CA THR A 236 -12.70 22.78 10.13
C THR A 236 -11.87 23.14 8.91
N SER A 237 -11.91 22.30 7.90
CA SER A 237 -11.26 22.55 6.61
C SER A 237 -12.18 22.15 5.46
N GLU A 238 -12.17 22.96 4.42
CA GLU A 238 -12.91 22.74 3.18
C GLU A 238 -11.93 22.69 2.00
N ALA A 239 -12.02 21.66 1.18
CA ALA A 239 -11.33 21.57 -0.10
C ALA A 239 -12.35 21.42 -1.23
N THR A 240 -12.17 22.16 -2.32
CA THR A 240 -13.10 22.20 -3.46
C THR A 240 -12.39 21.95 -4.79
N ASN A 241 -13.08 21.27 -5.70
CA ASN A 241 -12.68 21.15 -7.09
C ASN A 241 -13.48 22.17 -7.93
N THR A 242 -12.78 23.21 -8.36
CA THR A 242 -13.34 24.28 -9.21
C THR A 242 -12.61 24.41 -10.55
N SER A 243 -11.79 23.41 -10.94
CA SER A 243 -11.01 23.39 -12.17
C SER A 243 -11.91 23.25 -13.41
N ASP A 244 -11.75 24.12 -14.39
CA ASP A 244 -12.46 24.02 -15.66
C ASP A 244 -12.08 22.76 -16.46
N ASP A 245 -10.89 22.22 -16.23
CA ASP A 245 -10.39 20.99 -16.89
C ASP A 245 -10.98 19.71 -16.27
N SER A 246 -11.66 19.81 -15.13
CA SER A 246 -12.21 18.64 -14.45
C SER A 246 -13.70 18.47 -14.77
N PRO A 247 -14.13 17.33 -15.35
CA PRO A 247 -15.55 17.07 -15.60
C PRO A 247 -16.37 16.91 -14.32
N PHE A 248 -15.70 16.80 -13.15
CA PHE A 248 -16.32 16.63 -11.84
C PHE A 248 -16.33 17.90 -11.01
N SER A 249 -15.77 18.99 -11.53
CA SER A 249 -15.74 20.28 -10.83
C SER A 249 -17.14 20.88 -10.64
N TYR A 250 -17.21 21.90 -9.77
CA TYR A 250 -18.41 22.71 -9.64
C TYR A 250 -18.81 23.37 -10.95
N GLN A 251 -17.83 23.91 -11.70
CA GLN A 251 -18.06 24.58 -12.99
C GLN A 251 -18.70 23.65 -14.00
N SER A 252 -18.18 22.43 -14.13
CA SER A 252 -18.70 21.45 -15.08
C SER A 252 -20.07 20.87 -14.69
N ARG A 253 -20.34 20.71 -13.37
CA ARG A 253 -21.58 20.10 -12.87
C ARG A 253 -22.67 21.09 -12.51
N GLY A 254 -22.33 22.35 -12.25
CA GLY A 254 -23.25 23.39 -11.77
C GLY A 254 -23.84 23.12 -10.38
N ARG A 255 -23.24 22.18 -9.61
CA ARG A 255 -23.71 21.82 -8.27
C ARG A 255 -22.57 21.29 -7.40
N TRP A 256 -22.73 21.48 -6.07
CA TRP A 256 -21.86 20.84 -5.09
C TRP A 256 -22.32 19.39 -4.82
N VAL A 257 -21.37 18.48 -4.80
CA VAL A 257 -21.49 17.15 -4.26
C VAL A 257 -20.51 17.07 -3.08
N THR A 258 -21.03 17.21 -1.87
CA THR A 258 -20.22 17.39 -0.66
C THR A 258 -20.03 16.06 0.06
N TYR A 259 -18.78 15.76 0.41
CA TYR A 259 -18.40 14.73 1.36
C TYR A 259 -18.00 15.39 2.69
N VAL A 260 -18.54 14.90 3.80
CA VAL A 260 -18.22 15.40 5.15
C VAL A 260 -17.67 14.26 5.97
N GLU A 261 -16.57 14.51 6.68
CA GLU A 261 -15.97 13.60 7.65
C GLU A 261 -15.71 14.35 8.95
N THR A 262 -16.13 13.78 10.07
CA THR A 262 -16.01 14.38 11.41
C THR A 262 -15.11 13.55 12.30
N GLY A 263 -14.55 14.16 13.35
CA GLY A 263 -13.66 13.46 14.27
C GLY A 263 -12.28 13.18 13.69
N VAL A 264 -11.83 14.02 12.75
CA VAL A 264 -10.51 13.85 12.10
C VAL A 264 -9.42 14.37 13.03
N GLU A 265 -8.45 13.50 13.34
CA GLU A 265 -7.25 13.91 14.06
C GLU A 265 -6.29 14.67 13.14
N ALA A 266 -5.89 15.87 13.56
CA ALA A 266 -4.87 16.67 12.89
C ALA A 266 -4.09 17.47 13.92
N THR A 267 -2.77 17.57 13.74
CA THR A 267 -1.89 18.29 14.68
C THR A 267 -2.12 19.80 14.67
N ASP A 268 -2.59 20.32 13.55
CA ASP A 268 -2.87 21.75 13.35
C ASP A 268 -3.78 21.99 12.13
N GLN A 269 -4.19 23.24 11.92
CA GLN A 269 -5.03 23.65 10.79
C GLN A 269 -4.38 23.34 9.44
N GLN A 270 -3.06 23.51 9.31
CA GLN A 270 -2.36 23.27 8.05
C GLN A 270 -2.41 21.79 7.66
N VAL A 271 -2.25 20.89 8.62
CA VAL A 271 -2.39 19.46 8.40
C VAL A 271 -3.82 19.10 8.03
N LEU A 272 -4.82 19.68 8.70
CA LEU A 272 -6.23 19.45 8.38
C LEU A 272 -6.56 19.90 6.95
N ASP A 273 -6.00 21.03 6.51
CA ASP A 273 -6.15 21.55 5.13
C ASP A 273 -5.49 20.61 4.11
N GLN A 274 -4.33 20.04 4.43
CA GLN A 274 -3.66 19.05 3.58
C GLN A 274 -4.47 17.75 3.50
N LEU A 275 -5.04 17.30 4.62
CA LEU A 275 -5.90 16.12 4.67
C LEU A 275 -7.19 16.33 3.85
N ALA A 276 -7.82 17.51 3.93
CA ALA A 276 -8.98 17.84 3.14
C ALA A 276 -8.67 17.79 1.62
N ARG A 277 -7.56 18.38 1.21
CA ARG A 277 -7.08 18.30 -0.19
C ARG A 277 -6.77 16.88 -0.63
N ARG A 278 -6.07 16.12 0.20
CA ARG A 278 -5.77 14.70 -0.04
C ARG A 278 -7.06 13.91 -0.22
N LYS A 279 -8.03 14.07 0.69
CA LYS A 279 -9.31 13.38 0.65
C LYS A 279 -10.11 13.78 -0.61
N LEU A 280 -10.06 15.05 -1.01
CA LEU A 280 -10.64 15.51 -2.26
C LEU A 280 -9.99 14.80 -3.45
N ILE A 281 -8.65 14.77 -3.56
CA ILE A 281 -7.93 14.07 -4.62
C ILE A 281 -8.31 12.57 -4.63
N GLU A 282 -8.32 11.91 -3.49
CA GLU A 282 -8.64 10.49 -3.37
C GLU A 282 -10.08 10.16 -3.77
N ARG A 283 -11.04 11.05 -3.50
CA ARG A 283 -12.48 10.85 -3.75
C ARG A 283 -13.01 11.52 -5.02
N SER A 284 -12.39 12.63 -5.46
CA SER A 284 -12.76 13.31 -6.72
C SER A 284 -12.20 12.61 -7.95
N THR A 285 -11.41 11.62 -7.74
CA THR A 285 -11.03 10.71 -8.78
C THR A 285 -12.07 9.58 -8.76
N PRO A 286 -13.20 9.70 -9.51
CA PRO A 286 -13.91 8.53 -9.93
C PRO A 286 -12.93 7.92 -10.86
N SER A 287 -12.23 7.11 -10.33
CA SER A 287 -11.12 6.51 -10.95
C SER A 287 -11.61 5.88 -12.22
N ALA A 288 -11.17 6.42 -13.33
CA ALA A 288 -10.94 5.50 -14.40
C ALA A 288 -9.98 4.48 -13.80
N THR A 289 -10.53 3.38 -13.33
CA THR A 289 -9.74 2.23 -12.98
C THR A 289 -9.26 1.65 -14.29
N ILE A 290 -7.95 1.59 -14.47
CA ILE A 290 -7.33 1.05 -15.66
C ILE A 290 -6.65 -0.26 -15.27
N GLU A 291 -7.02 -1.33 -15.91
CA GLU A 291 -6.38 -2.63 -15.75
C GLU A 291 -5.48 -2.90 -16.95
N ILE A 292 -4.22 -3.16 -16.69
CA ILE A 292 -3.21 -3.54 -17.67
C ILE A 292 -2.52 -4.83 -17.28
N THR A 293 -2.04 -5.54 -18.29
CA THR A 293 -1.17 -6.72 -18.11
C THR A 293 0.17 -6.44 -18.79
N HIS A 294 1.27 -6.67 -18.09
CA HIS A 294 2.61 -6.33 -18.57
C HIS A 294 3.68 -7.29 -18.09
N LEU A 295 4.87 -7.22 -18.68
CA LEU A 295 6.04 -7.95 -18.19
C LEU A 295 6.36 -7.48 -16.75
N PRO A 296 6.83 -8.37 -15.87
CA PRO A 296 7.19 -7.99 -14.52
C PRO A 296 8.20 -6.85 -14.49
N VAL A 297 7.87 -5.82 -13.72
CA VAL A 297 8.71 -4.65 -13.43
C VAL A 297 8.55 -4.30 -11.95
N PRO A 298 9.55 -3.70 -11.30
CA PRO A 298 9.42 -3.30 -9.90
C PRO A 298 8.38 -2.19 -9.77
N LEU A 299 7.28 -2.48 -9.09
CA LEU A 299 6.19 -1.55 -8.76
C LEU A 299 5.79 -1.75 -7.29
N ALA A 300 5.55 -0.64 -6.62
CA ALA A 300 4.96 -0.62 -5.29
C ALA A 300 3.55 -0.01 -5.33
N PRO A 301 2.65 -0.37 -4.39
CA PRO A 301 1.41 0.36 -4.20
C PRO A 301 1.68 1.86 -4.00
N ASN A 302 0.85 2.69 -4.60
CA ASN A 302 0.96 4.14 -4.67
C ASN A 302 2.06 4.70 -5.59
N ASP A 303 2.85 3.88 -6.28
CA ASP A 303 3.75 4.40 -7.33
C ASP A 303 2.96 5.12 -8.41
N VAL A 304 3.58 6.17 -8.96
CA VAL A 304 3.04 6.88 -10.11
C VAL A 304 3.67 6.31 -11.37
N VAL A 305 2.85 6.00 -12.36
CA VAL A 305 3.27 5.55 -13.68
C VAL A 305 2.69 6.46 -14.75
N GLU A 306 3.32 6.49 -15.91
CA GLU A 306 2.75 7.09 -17.11
C GLU A 306 2.28 5.99 -18.04
N LEU A 307 1.07 6.16 -18.56
CA LEU A 307 0.44 5.24 -19.50
C LEU A 307 0.13 6.02 -20.79
N ASN A 308 0.79 5.64 -21.86
CA ASN A 308 0.51 6.16 -23.20
C ASN A 308 -0.46 5.21 -23.90
N TYR A 309 -1.65 5.69 -24.22
CA TYR A 309 -2.62 4.97 -25.05
C TYR A 309 -3.45 5.97 -25.86
N ASP A 310 -3.85 5.57 -27.06
CA ASP A 310 -4.55 6.42 -28.02
C ASP A 310 -3.81 7.75 -28.29
N GLY A 311 -2.47 7.73 -28.26
CA GLY A 311 -1.64 8.91 -28.45
C GLY A 311 -1.69 9.93 -27.31
N THR A 312 -2.32 9.58 -26.18
CA THR A 312 -2.42 10.45 -25.00
C THR A 312 -1.63 9.87 -23.83
N LEU A 313 -0.71 10.68 -23.29
CA LEU A 313 0.04 10.33 -22.08
C LEU A 313 -0.77 10.70 -20.85
N ARG A 314 -1.03 9.72 -19.99
CA ARG A 314 -1.79 9.88 -18.76
C ARG A 314 -0.98 9.41 -17.57
N ARG A 315 -1.07 10.13 -16.47
CA ARG A 315 -0.51 9.70 -15.19
C ARG A 315 -1.52 8.87 -14.43
N ALA A 316 -1.03 7.81 -13.80
CA ALA A 316 -1.85 6.95 -12.98
C ALA A 316 -1.08 6.44 -11.75
N VAL A 317 -1.81 6.11 -10.70
CA VAL A 317 -1.28 5.54 -9.46
C VAL A 317 -1.51 4.04 -9.46
N VAL A 318 -0.50 3.28 -9.11
CA VAL A 318 -0.62 1.83 -8.88
C VAL A 318 -1.43 1.60 -7.60
N THR A 319 -2.64 1.06 -7.74
CA THR A 319 -3.48 0.72 -6.59
C THR A 319 -3.37 -0.75 -6.20
N LYS A 320 -3.07 -1.61 -7.18
CA LYS A 320 -2.94 -3.04 -6.99
C LYS A 320 -2.03 -3.62 -8.06
N TRP A 321 -1.24 -4.62 -7.72
CA TRP A 321 -0.62 -5.49 -8.69
C TRP A 321 -0.61 -6.94 -8.19
N ALA A 322 -0.59 -7.90 -9.11
CA ALA A 322 -0.57 -9.31 -8.80
C ALA A 322 0.28 -10.08 -9.82
N LEU A 323 1.01 -11.06 -9.33
CA LEU A 323 1.90 -11.91 -10.14
C LEU A 323 1.77 -13.37 -9.71
N ASP A 324 1.58 -14.26 -10.69
CA ASP A 324 1.67 -15.70 -10.45
C ASP A 324 3.14 -16.11 -10.28
N LEU A 325 3.41 -17.01 -9.34
CA LEU A 325 4.76 -17.51 -9.06
C LEU A 325 5.15 -18.58 -10.07
N LYS A 326 5.36 -18.16 -11.31
CA LYS A 326 5.81 -18.99 -12.43
C LYS A 326 6.69 -18.20 -13.40
N PRO A 327 7.65 -18.84 -14.09
CA PRO A 327 8.63 -18.14 -14.94
C PRO A 327 8.05 -17.31 -16.09
N THR A 328 6.87 -17.67 -16.59
CA THR A 328 6.22 -17.00 -17.74
C THR A 328 5.09 -16.05 -17.33
N ALA A 329 5.00 -15.72 -16.04
CA ALA A 329 3.93 -14.88 -15.54
C ALA A 329 4.04 -13.46 -16.08
N LEU A 330 2.88 -12.88 -16.32
CA LEU A 330 2.71 -11.45 -16.54
C LEU A 330 2.12 -10.85 -15.27
N THR A 331 2.44 -9.58 -15.03
CA THR A 331 1.89 -8.81 -13.92
C THR A 331 0.56 -8.20 -14.34
N ALA A 332 -0.50 -8.46 -13.59
CA ALA A 332 -1.76 -7.76 -13.70
C ALA A 332 -1.72 -6.54 -12.77
N THR A 333 -1.89 -5.35 -13.29
CA THR A 333 -1.82 -4.10 -12.52
C THR A 333 -3.09 -3.29 -12.70
N THR A 334 -3.64 -2.86 -11.56
CA THR A 334 -4.76 -1.92 -11.49
C THR A 334 -4.21 -0.55 -11.18
N LEU A 335 -4.54 0.38 -12.04
CA LEU A 335 -4.12 1.77 -11.98
C LEU A 335 -5.33 2.67 -11.72
N ARG A 336 -5.11 3.76 -11.02
CA ARG A 336 -6.06 4.85 -10.86
C ARG A 336 -5.52 6.09 -11.56
N GLU A 337 -6.23 6.60 -12.56
CA GLU A 337 -5.82 7.79 -13.29
C GLU A 337 -5.70 9.00 -12.35
N VAL A 338 -4.65 9.80 -12.51
CA VAL A 338 -4.43 11.03 -11.72
C VAL A 338 -5.19 12.17 -12.38
N VAL A 339 -6.18 12.70 -11.67
CA VAL A 339 -6.91 13.90 -12.11
C VAL A 339 -6.19 15.13 -11.56
N LYS A 340 -5.95 16.12 -12.39
CA LYS A 340 -5.55 17.46 -11.92
C LYS A 340 -6.79 18.14 -11.32
N LEU A 341 -6.65 18.59 -10.09
CA LEU A 341 -7.64 19.43 -9.40
C LEU A 341 -7.26 20.89 -9.53
#